data_8387827f7917cf495e50a118abd81e72
#
_entry.id   8387827f7917cf495e50a118abd81e72
#
_cell.length_a   1.000
_cell.length_b   1.000
_cell.length_c   1.000
_cell.angle_alpha   90.00
_cell.angle_beta   90.00
_cell.angle_gamma   90.00
#
_symmetry.space_group_name_H-M   'P 1'
#
loop_
_entity.id
_entity.type
_entity.pdbx_description
1 polymer ?
#
loop_
_entity_poly.entity_id
_entity_poly.type
_entity_poly.pdbx_seq_one_letter_code
_entity_poly.pdbx_strand_id
1 'polypeptide(L)'
;SGALPNEEETNRVVAELKKAAWSVAGVDRKERRRNPLAPYITSKLQQDASSRLGFNVRRTMGVAQRLYEGVEVGTDGTVGLITYMRTDSTRVSPDSIVEARNYIQKTLGAKYLPEKPVDYKGKKDAQDAHEAIRPTRVEYTPDSIKKWLSDEQYRLYKMIWQRFVSSQMMPAIFDQTTIEIAAKSGKTTYDFRVSGSVLKFDGFLAVWDGGAEDTILPDVKGGQSLTMRSIDPEQKFTEPPPRYNEASLVKTLEEQGIGRPSTYASIINTIQDRDYVKKIQSKFVPTEIGTVVTGLLVKNFPYIFDTQYTATLEGELDAVEDGEERWTDLLNSFYDHFEGERKVASTHM
;
A
#
# COMPACT_ATOMS: atom_id res chain seq x y z
N SER A 1 -3.04 16.02 22.76
CA SER A 1 -2.58 14.86 23.54
C SER A 1 -1.05 14.83 23.46
N GLY A 2 -0.36 15.18 24.52
CA GLY A 2 1.08 15.09 24.63
C GLY A 2 1.45 13.87 25.47
N ALA A 3 2.58 13.23 25.15
CA ALA A 3 3.19 12.28 26.06
C ALA A 3 3.63 13.04 27.32
N LEU A 4 3.49 12.42 28.48
CA LEU A 4 4.03 12.99 29.72
C LEU A 4 5.57 12.91 29.66
N PRO A 5 6.28 13.96 30.13
CA PRO A 5 7.70 14.11 29.84
C PRO A 5 8.60 13.13 30.59
N ASN A 6 8.15 12.65 31.76
CA ASN A 6 8.92 11.78 32.64
C ASN A 6 8.04 11.00 33.62
N GLU A 7 8.66 10.11 34.40
CA GLU A 7 7.98 9.27 35.40
C GLU A 7 7.36 10.07 36.57
N GLU A 8 8.02 11.12 37.03
CA GLU A 8 7.54 11.94 38.14
C GLU A 8 6.20 12.61 37.82
N GLU A 9 6.14 13.25 36.64
CA GLU A 9 4.93 13.88 36.13
C GLU A 9 3.83 12.85 35.85
N THR A 10 4.19 11.69 35.32
CA THR A 10 3.26 10.57 35.10
C THR A 10 2.66 10.09 36.41
N ASN A 11 3.48 9.88 37.44
CA ASN A 11 3.02 9.44 38.76
C ASN A 11 2.12 10.49 39.43
N ARG A 12 2.43 11.79 39.27
CA ARG A 12 1.57 12.89 39.74
C ARG A 12 0.19 12.83 39.08
N VAL A 13 0.15 12.74 37.77
CA VAL A 13 -1.10 12.65 36.99
C VAL A 13 -1.90 11.39 37.37
N VAL A 14 -1.26 10.25 37.51
CA VAL A 14 -1.92 8.99 37.94
C VAL A 14 -2.53 9.14 39.34
N ALA A 15 -1.82 9.79 40.27
CA ALA A 15 -2.35 10.04 41.61
C ALA A 15 -3.58 10.96 41.64
N GLU A 16 -3.60 11.97 40.76
CA GLU A 16 -4.77 12.86 40.58
C GLU A 16 -5.95 12.11 39.94
N LEU A 17 -5.68 11.30 38.91
CA LEU A 17 -6.70 10.50 38.22
C LEU A 17 -7.36 9.45 39.10
N LYS A 18 -6.61 8.85 40.05
CA LYS A 18 -7.15 7.90 41.03
C LYS A 18 -8.19 8.53 41.97
N LYS A 19 -8.14 9.85 42.14
CA LYS A 19 -9.08 10.61 43.01
C LYS A 19 -10.12 11.39 42.18
N ALA A 20 -10.00 11.37 40.85
CA ALA A 20 -10.86 12.15 39.97
C ALA A 20 -12.29 11.62 39.93
N ALA A 21 -13.23 12.51 39.66
CA ALA A 21 -14.59 12.16 39.30
C ALA A 21 -14.66 11.94 37.78
N TRP A 22 -15.04 10.74 37.40
CA TRP A 22 -15.09 10.32 36.00
C TRP A 22 -16.50 10.40 35.45
N SER A 23 -16.66 10.98 34.25
CA SER A 23 -17.94 11.04 33.58
C SER A 23 -17.77 11.03 32.06
N VAL A 24 -18.81 10.61 31.34
CA VAL A 24 -18.90 10.75 29.89
C VAL A 24 -19.10 12.23 29.59
N ALA A 25 -18.14 12.85 28.91
CA ALA A 25 -18.24 14.26 28.47
C ALA A 25 -19.15 14.37 27.24
N GLY A 26 -19.05 13.41 26.31
CA GLY A 26 -19.85 13.40 25.10
C GLY A 26 -19.81 12.06 24.38
N VAL A 27 -20.79 11.84 23.53
CA VAL A 27 -20.86 10.68 22.61
C VAL A 27 -21.15 11.21 21.21
N ASP A 28 -20.22 11.00 20.30
CA ASP A 28 -20.35 11.32 18.89
C ASP A 28 -20.59 10.04 18.09
N ARG A 29 -21.63 10.00 17.26
CA ARG A 29 -21.97 8.88 16.39
C ARG A 29 -22.09 9.38 14.98
N LYS A 30 -21.31 8.78 14.06
CA LYS A 30 -21.33 9.14 12.65
C LYS A 30 -21.11 7.95 11.75
N GLU A 31 -21.65 8.02 10.56
CA GLU A 31 -21.32 7.07 9.51
C GLU A 31 -19.97 7.41 8.88
N ARG A 32 -19.13 6.40 8.74
CA ARG A 32 -17.87 6.47 7.99
C ARG A 32 -17.93 5.57 6.78
N ARG A 33 -17.64 6.13 5.61
CA ARG A 33 -17.55 5.38 4.37
C ARG A 33 -16.09 4.97 4.12
N ARG A 34 -15.89 3.71 3.74
CA ARG A 34 -14.63 3.19 3.23
C ARG A 34 -14.80 2.84 1.77
N ASN A 35 -14.15 3.59 0.90
CA ASN A 35 -14.24 3.38 -0.55
C ASN A 35 -13.42 2.16 -0.98
N PRO A 36 -13.81 1.46 -2.04
CA PRO A 36 -12.99 0.46 -2.69
C PRO A 36 -11.72 1.11 -3.27
N LEU A 37 -10.70 0.29 -3.43
CA LEU A 37 -9.43 0.72 -4.01
C LEU A 37 -9.43 0.48 -5.52
N ALA A 38 -8.62 1.25 -6.26
CA ALA A 38 -8.42 1.08 -7.69
C ALA A 38 -7.96 -0.34 -8.04
N PRO A 39 -8.20 -0.82 -9.27
CA PRO A 39 -7.56 -2.01 -9.81
C PRO A 39 -6.04 -1.94 -9.68
N TYR A 40 -5.36 -3.08 -9.74
CA TYR A 40 -3.92 -3.11 -9.51
C TYR A 40 -3.12 -2.43 -10.62
N ILE A 41 -2.11 -1.70 -10.19
CA ILE A 41 -0.89 -1.41 -10.94
C ILE A 41 0.23 -2.30 -10.39
N THR A 42 1.35 -2.41 -11.10
CA THR A 42 2.46 -3.31 -10.74
C THR A 42 2.94 -3.11 -9.31
N SER A 43 3.20 -1.87 -8.91
CA SER A 43 3.71 -1.56 -7.56
C SER A 43 2.73 -1.98 -6.46
N LYS A 44 1.42 -1.76 -6.65
CA LYS A 44 0.39 -2.15 -5.68
C LYS A 44 0.18 -3.66 -5.63
N LEU A 45 0.28 -4.34 -6.77
CA LEU A 45 0.25 -5.81 -6.82
C LEU A 45 1.42 -6.40 -6.03
N GLN A 46 2.64 -5.89 -6.22
CA GLN A 46 3.83 -6.35 -5.50
C GLN A 46 3.72 -6.10 -3.99
N GLN A 47 3.23 -4.92 -3.58
CA GLN A 47 3.01 -4.56 -2.17
C GLN A 47 1.99 -5.49 -1.50
N ASP A 48 0.83 -5.69 -2.12
CA ASP A 48 -0.23 -6.53 -1.57
C ASP A 48 0.14 -8.02 -1.61
N ALA A 49 0.81 -8.50 -2.66
CA ALA A 49 1.30 -9.87 -2.73
C ALA A 49 2.35 -10.16 -1.63
N SER A 50 3.22 -9.20 -1.36
CA SER A 50 4.19 -9.34 -0.27
C SER A 50 3.52 -9.37 1.11
N SER A 51 2.59 -8.45 1.37
CA SER A 51 1.98 -8.32 2.70
C SER A 51 0.89 -9.37 2.98
N ARG A 52 0.12 -9.77 1.96
CA ARG A 52 -1.04 -10.67 2.12
C ARG A 52 -0.73 -12.14 1.80
N LEU A 53 0.13 -12.38 0.80
CA LEU A 53 0.45 -13.72 0.33
C LEU A 53 1.82 -14.21 0.78
N GLY A 54 2.67 -13.30 1.30
CA GLY A 54 4.07 -13.59 1.63
C GLY A 54 4.95 -13.84 0.39
N PHE A 55 4.53 -13.37 -0.79
CA PHE A 55 5.29 -13.49 -2.01
C PHE A 55 6.33 -12.38 -2.10
N ASN A 56 7.58 -12.72 -2.44
CA ASN A 56 8.55 -11.71 -2.80
C ASN A 56 8.25 -11.15 -4.21
N VAL A 57 8.87 -10.03 -4.56
CA VAL A 57 8.62 -9.36 -5.85
C VAL A 57 8.95 -10.24 -7.05
N ARG A 58 10.05 -11.01 -6.99
CA ARG A 58 10.44 -11.97 -8.05
C ARG A 58 9.36 -13.02 -8.26
N ARG A 59 8.89 -13.64 -7.18
CA ARG A 59 7.83 -14.64 -7.21
C ARG A 59 6.52 -14.06 -7.73
N THR A 60 6.12 -12.88 -7.25
CA THR A 60 4.91 -12.18 -7.70
C THR A 60 4.92 -11.99 -9.20
N MET A 61 6.00 -11.42 -9.74
CA MET A 61 6.09 -11.16 -11.17
C MET A 61 6.19 -12.43 -12.00
N GLY A 62 6.88 -13.47 -11.52
CA GLY A 62 6.93 -14.78 -12.20
C GLY A 62 5.58 -15.49 -12.24
N VAL A 63 4.76 -15.39 -11.18
CA VAL A 63 3.40 -15.94 -11.17
C VAL A 63 2.48 -15.13 -12.08
N ALA A 64 2.55 -13.78 -12.01
CA ALA A 64 1.77 -12.90 -12.86
C ALA A 64 2.08 -13.11 -14.36
N GLN A 65 3.35 -13.31 -14.71
CA GLN A 65 3.77 -13.61 -16.08
C GLN A 65 3.09 -14.90 -16.60
N ARG A 66 3.08 -15.97 -15.81
CA ARG A 66 2.41 -17.22 -16.21
C ARG A 66 0.90 -17.06 -16.36
N LEU A 67 0.25 -16.26 -15.50
CA LEU A 67 -1.18 -15.96 -15.60
C LEU A 67 -1.50 -15.15 -16.88
N TYR A 68 -0.59 -14.27 -17.28
CA TYR A 68 -0.73 -13.46 -18.48
C TYR A 68 -0.47 -14.28 -19.77
N GLU A 69 0.62 -15.07 -19.81
CA GLU A 69 1.00 -15.86 -20.99
C GLU A 69 0.00 -16.97 -21.31
N GLY A 70 -0.69 -17.47 -20.28
CA GLY A 70 -1.77 -18.44 -20.44
C GLY A 70 -1.65 -19.64 -19.52
N VAL A 71 -2.82 -20.12 -19.16
CA VAL A 71 -3.01 -21.35 -18.37
C VAL A 71 -4.02 -22.21 -19.12
N GLU A 72 -3.79 -23.53 -19.13
CA GLU A 72 -4.75 -24.48 -19.70
C GLU A 72 -6.01 -24.52 -18.84
N VAL A 73 -7.14 -24.12 -19.41
CA VAL A 73 -8.43 -24.02 -18.70
C VAL A 73 -9.46 -24.96 -19.36
N GLY A 74 -9.26 -26.22 -19.21
CA GLY A 74 -10.19 -27.26 -19.67
C GLY A 74 -10.50 -27.15 -21.17
N THR A 75 -11.77 -27.06 -21.53
CA THR A 75 -12.23 -26.96 -22.94
C THR A 75 -11.89 -25.67 -23.64
N ASP A 76 -11.55 -24.63 -22.88
CA ASP A 76 -11.24 -23.32 -23.43
C ASP A 76 -9.77 -23.23 -23.92
N GLY A 77 -8.97 -24.30 -23.66
CA GLY A 77 -7.56 -24.35 -24.03
C GLY A 77 -6.69 -23.40 -23.19
N THR A 78 -5.60 -22.96 -23.78
CA THR A 78 -4.68 -22.02 -23.12
C THR A 78 -5.21 -20.60 -23.16
N VAL A 79 -5.52 -20.02 -21.99
CA VAL A 79 -6.12 -18.69 -21.85
C VAL A 79 -5.24 -17.81 -20.96
N GLY A 80 -4.92 -16.60 -21.43
CA GLY A 80 -4.36 -15.53 -20.59
C GLY A 80 -5.42 -15.06 -19.60
N LEU A 81 -5.15 -15.23 -18.30
CA LEU A 81 -6.14 -14.98 -17.25
C LEU A 81 -6.14 -13.55 -16.73
N ILE A 82 -5.07 -12.80 -16.96
CA ILE A 82 -4.95 -11.40 -16.56
C ILE A 82 -4.45 -10.52 -17.71
N THR A 83 -4.69 -9.23 -17.63
CA THR A 83 -4.07 -8.22 -18.50
C THR A 83 -2.57 -8.10 -18.23
N TYR A 84 -1.85 -7.36 -19.07
CA TYR A 84 -0.41 -7.19 -18.93
C TYR A 84 -0.03 -6.63 -17.55
N MET A 85 0.87 -7.32 -16.84
CA MET A 85 1.17 -7.07 -15.42
C MET A 85 2.22 -5.99 -15.19
N ARG A 86 2.84 -5.42 -16.21
CA ARG A 86 3.79 -4.30 -16.08
C ARG A 86 3.12 -3.02 -16.52
N THR A 87 2.40 -2.39 -15.62
CA THR A 87 1.62 -1.17 -15.88
C THR A 87 1.55 -0.30 -14.64
N ASP A 88 1.52 0.98 -14.83
CA ASP A 88 1.21 2.01 -13.82
C ASP A 88 -0.16 2.66 -14.08
N SER A 89 -0.88 2.22 -15.09
CA SER A 89 -2.22 2.67 -15.43
C SER A 89 -3.28 2.00 -14.56
N THR A 90 -4.25 2.78 -14.06
CA THR A 90 -5.47 2.29 -13.41
C THR A 90 -6.67 2.25 -14.37
N ARG A 91 -6.45 2.57 -15.65
CA ARG A 91 -7.49 2.57 -16.68
C ARG A 91 -8.04 1.16 -16.91
N VAL A 92 -9.32 1.08 -17.18
CA VAL A 92 -10.03 -0.17 -17.50
C VAL A 92 -10.89 0.07 -18.72
N SER A 93 -10.95 -0.90 -19.63
CA SER A 93 -11.84 -0.80 -20.80
C SER A 93 -13.30 -0.71 -20.38
N PRO A 94 -14.14 0.06 -21.10
CA PRO A 94 -15.56 0.16 -20.84
C PRO A 94 -16.28 -1.19 -20.80
N ASP A 95 -15.91 -2.10 -21.71
CA ASP A 95 -16.52 -3.44 -21.80
C ASP A 95 -16.27 -4.26 -20.52
N SER A 96 -15.06 -4.20 -19.99
CA SER A 96 -14.71 -4.90 -18.76
C SER A 96 -15.37 -4.31 -17.51
N ILE A 97 -15.62 -3.00 -17.50
CA ILE A 97 -16.41 -2.35 -16.46
C ILE A 97 -17.86 -2.85 -16.52
N VAL A 98 -18.45 -2.93 -17.71
CA VAL A 98 -19.81 -3.46 -17.93
C VAL A 98 -19.90 -4.92 -17.47
N GLU A 99 -18.92 -5.75 -17.83
CA GLU A 99 -18.85 -7.16 -17.41
C GLU A 99 -18.80 -7.29 -15.87
N ALA A 100 -17.93 -6.55 -15.20
CA ALA A 100 -17.82 -6.55 -13.75
C ALA A 100 -19.14 -6.11 -13.09
N ARG A 101 -19.77 -5.05 -13.59
CA ARG A 101 -21.03 -4.53 -13.08
C ARG A 101 -22.19 -5.52 -13.25
N ASN A 102 -22.27 -6.19 -14.40
CA ASN A 102 -23.25 -7.25 -14.65
C ASN A 102 -23.04 -8.44 -13.69
N TYR A 103 -21.80 -8.84 -13.45
CA TYR A 103 -21.48 -9.88 -12.48
C TYR A 103 -21.93 -9.48 -11.08
N ILE A 104 -21.60 -8.27 -10.61
CA ILE A 104 -22.00 -7.76 -9.29
C ILE A 104 -23.52 -7.76 -9.15
N GLN A 105 -24.23 -7.23 -10.14
CA GLN A 105 -25.70 -7.17 -10.13
C GLN A 105 -26.33 -8.56 -10.04
N LYS A 106 -25.84 -9.51 -10.87
CA LYS A 106 -26.36 -10.88 -10.94
C LYS A 106 -26.08 -11.69 -9.67
N THR A 107 -24.90 -11.51 -9.08
CA THR A 107 -24.41 -12.39 -7.99
C THR A 107 -24.70 -11.83 -6.61
N LEU A 108 -24.54 -10.51 -6.43
CA LEU A 108 -24.66 -9.84 -5.13
C LEU A 108 -25.94 -8.98 -5.01
N GLY A 109 -26.47 -8.54 -6.13
CA GLY A 109 -27.66 -7.72 -6.20
C GLY A 109 -27.40 -6.22 -6.33
N ALA A 110 -28.45 -5.48 -6.72
CA ALA A 110 -28.37 -4.06 -7.07
C ALA A 110 -27.87 -3.16 -5.94
N LYS A 111 -28.06 -3.53 -4.67
CA LYS A 111 -27.60 -2.73 -3.51
C LYS A 111 -26.08 -2.59 -3.43
N TYR A 112 -25.32 -3.50 -4.07
CA TYR A 112 -23.86 -3.45 -4.09
C TYR A 112 -23.29 -2.66 -5.27
N LEU A 113 -24.16 -2.22 -6.19
CA LEU A 113 -23.75 -1.56 -7.42
C LEU A 113 -24.01 -0.05 -7.34
N PRO A 114 -22.97 0.80 -7.46
CA PRO A 114 -23.18 2.25 -7.55
C PRO A 114 -23.94 2.59 -8.85
N GLU A 115 -24.70 3.68 -8.83
CA GLU A 115 -25.50 4.13 -9.96
C GLU A 115 -24.66 4.31 -11.22
N LYS A 116 -23.49 4.93 -11.06
CA LYS A 116 -22.50 5.15 -12.15
C LYS A 116 -21.28 4.25 -11.98
N PRO A 117 -20.61 3.88 -13.07
CA PRO A 117 -19.31 3.24 -12.98
C PRO A 117 -18.34 4.05 -12.11
N VAL A 118 -17.50 3.34 -11.36
CA VAL A 118 -16.43 3.97 -10.58
C VAL A 118 -15.23 4.16 -11.50
N ASP A 119 -14.83 5.41 -11.66
CA ASP A 119 -13.67 5.78 -12.45
C ASP A 119 -12.49 6.15 -11.54
N TYR A 120 -11.31 5.66 -11.87
CA TYR A 120 -10.08 5.92 -11.12
C TYR A 120 -9.13 6.72 -12.00
N LYS A 121 -8.87 7.95 -11.58
CA LYS A 121 -7.90 8.80 -12.28
C LYS A 121 -6.51 8.20 -12.18
N GLY A 122 -5.89 7.94 -13.32
CA GLY A 122 -4.48 7.58 -13.44
C GLY A 122 -3.56 8.74 -13.00
N LYS A 123 -2.28 8.46 -12.82
CA LYS A 123 -1.26 9.52 -12.75
C LYS A 123 -1.23 10.23 -14.11
N LYS A 124 -0.95 11.54 -14.13
CA LYS A 124 -0.87 12.34 -15.37
C LYS A 124 0.13 11.78 -16.39
N ASP A 125 1.17 11.13 -15.89
CA ASP A 125 2.31 10.62 -16.66
C ASP A 125 2.27 9.08 -16.80
N ALA A 126 1.11 8.44 -16.54
CA ALA A 126 0.96 7.00 -16.77
C ALA A 126 0.93 6.72 -18.27
N GLN A 127 1.70 5.72 -18.74
CA GLN A 127 1.63 5.28 -20.14
C GLN A 127 0.20 4.86 -20.48
N ASP A 128 -0.49 5.71 -21.23
CA ASP A 128 -1.91 5.54 -21.57
C ASP A 128 -2.20 4.30 -22.45
N ALA A 129 -1.16 3.65 -22.96
CA ALA A 129 -1.26 2.46 -23.80
C ALA A 129 -1.72 1.21 -23.03
N HIS A 130 -1.51 1.15 -21.73
CA HIS A 130 -1.80 -0.04 -20.91
C HIS A 130 -3.07 0.13 -20.07
N GLU A 131 -3.68 -1.00 -19.75
CA GLU A 131 -4.74 -1.08 -18.75
C GLU A 131 -4.19 -1.48 -17.37
N ALA A 132 -5.04 -1.34 -16.34
CA ALA A 132 -4.79 -1.91 -15.02
C ALA A 132 -4.70 -3.44 -15.08
N ILE A 133 -4.06 -4.04 -14.08
CA ILE A 133 -4.00 -5.50 -13.92
C ILE A 133 -5.37 -5.98 -13.43
N ARG A 134 -6.06 -6.73 -14.27
CA ARG A 134 -7.40 -7.27 -14.03
C ARG A 134 -7.55 -8.65 -14.66
N PRO A 135 -8.57 -9.44 -14.28
CA PRO A 135 -8.91 -10.66 -15.02
C PRO A 135 -9.32 -10.30 -16.46
N THR A 136 -8.98 -11.15 -17.40
CA THR A 136 -9.41 -11.00 -18.79
C THR A 136 -10.90 -11.22 -18.97
N ARG A 137 -11.50 -12.09 -18.13
CA ARG A 137 -12.94 -12.37 -18.05
C ARG A 137 -13.36 -12.51 -16.58
N VAL A 138 -14.39 -11.79 -16.17
CA VAL A 138 -14.90 -11.83 -14.79
C VAL A 138 -15.60 -13.16 -14.48
N GLU A 139 -16.13 -13.82 -15.49
CA GLU A 139 -16.79 -15.14 -15.36
C GLU A 139 -15.83 -16.24 -14.90
N TYR A 140 -14.54 -16.12 -15.17
CA TYR A 140 -13.51 -16.97 -14.57
C TYR A 140 -13.33 -16.61 -13.09
N THR A 141 -14.35 -16.92 -12.29
CA THR A 141 -14.20 -16.69 -10.85
C THR A 141 -13.07 -17.56 -10.29
N PRO A 142 -12.36 -17.12 -9.26
CA PRO A 142 -11.23 -17.88 -8.70
C PRO A 142 -11.58 -19.35 -8.42
N ASP A 143 -12.76 -19.58 -7.84
CA ASP A 143 -13.18 -20.93 -7.47
C ASP A 143 -13.55 -21.79 -8.68
N SER A 144 -14.09 -21.21 -9.74
CA SER A 144 -14.46 -21.95 -10.97
C SER A 144 -13.25 -22.52 -11.71
N ILE A 145 -12.11 -21.80 -11.67
CA ILE A 145 -10.88 -22.20 -12.37
C ILE A 145 -9.81 -22.78 -11.45
N LYS A 146 -10.05 -22.88 -10.15
CA LYS A 146 -9.08 -23.33 -9.14
C LYS A 146 -8.37 -24.64 -9.49
N LYS A 147 -9.10 -25.61 -10.05
CA LYS A 147 -8.56 -26.92 -10.37
C LYS A 147 -7.48 -26.93 -11.45
N TRP A 148 -7.38 -25.87 -12.24
CA TRP A 148 -6.38 -25.72 -13.30
C TRP A 148 -5.19 -24.84 -12.90
N LEU A 149 -5.24 -24.25 -11.69
CA LEU A 149 -4.22 -23.33 -11.19
C LEU A 149 -3.36 -24.03 -10.13
N SER A 150 -2.06 -23.71 -10.13
CA SER A 150 -1.25 -23.99 -8.93
C SER A 150 -1.72 -23.13 -7.76
N ASP A 151 -1.36 -23.52 -6.53
CA ASP A 151 -1.72 -22.72 -5.34
C ASP A 151 -1.26 -21.26 -5.44
N GLU A 152 -0.05 -21.02 -5.95
CA GLU A 152 0.48 -19.68 -6.15
C GLU A 152 -0.33 -18.87 -7.18
N GLN A 153 -0.67 -19.51 -8.30
CA GLN A 153 -1.48 -18.90 -9.36
C GLN A 153 -2.89 -18.59 -8.84
N TYR A 154 -3.51 -19.54 -8.14
CA TYR A 154 -4.83 -19.33 -7.56
C TYR A 154 -4.86 -18.16 -6.57
N ARG A 155 -3.90 -18.11 -5.63
CA ARG A 155 -3.85 -17.05 -4.62
C ARG A 155 -3.63 -15.68 -5.23
N LEU A 156 -2.71 -15.55 -6.20
CA LEU A 156 -2.45 -14.28 -6.88
C LEU A 156 -3.63 -13.87 -7.77
N TYR A 157 -4.18 -14.82 -8.54
CA TYR A 157 -5.34 -14.58 -9.39
C TYR A 157 -6.56 -14.15 -8.56
N LYS A 158 -6.86 -14.86 -7.45
CA LYS A 158 -7.94 -14.50 -6.53
C LYS A 158 -7.80 -13.07 -6.05
N MET A 159 -6.61 -12.66 -5.66
CA MET A 159 -6.34 -11.30 -5.18
C MET A 159 -6.57 -10.25 -6.28
N ILE A 160 -6.13 -10.52 -7.52
CA ILE A 160 -6.35 -9.64 -8.68
C ILE A 160 -7.84 -9.54 -9.01
N TRP A 161 -8.51 -10.69 -9.09
CA TRP A 161 -9.93 -10.75 -9.40
C TRP A 161 -10.80 -10.01 -8.36
N GLN A 162 -10.58 -10.29 -7.09
CA GLN A 162 -11.30 -9.63 -6.00
C GLN A 162 -11.07 -8.11 -6.01
N ARG A 163 -9.84 -7.66 -6.27
CA ARG A 163 -9.52 -6.24 -6.36
C ARG A 163 -10.26 -5.55 -7.49
N PHE A 164 -10.31 -6.18 -8.66
CA PHE A 164 -10.99 -5.64 -9.82
C PHE A 164 -12.50 -5.57 -9.62
N VAL A 165 -13.15 -6.66 -9.23
CA VAL A 165 -14.60 -6.67 -9.01
C VAL A 165 -14.98 -5.69 -7.91
N SER A 166 -14.28 -5.70 -6.78
CA SER A 166 -14.55 -4.80 -5.66
C SER A 166 -14.39 -3.33 -6.05
N SER A 167 -13.54 -3.00 -7.02
CA SER A 167 -13.34 -1.63 -7.48
C SER A 167 -14.61 -1.00 -8.08
N GLN A 168 -15.54 -1.81 -8.56
CA GLN A 168 -16.81 -1.36 -9.16
C GLN A 168 -18.01 -1.47 -8.19
N MET A 169 -17.76 -1.67 -6.88
CA MET A 169 -18.77 -1.86 -5.87
C MET A 169 -19.02 -0.63 -5.00
N MET A 170 -20.14 -0.63 -4.29
CA MET A 170 -20.48 0.37 -3.29
C MET A 170 -19.44 0.40 -2.16
N PRO A 171 -19.18 1.57 -1.56
CA PRO A 171 -18.38 1.68 -0.34
C PRO A 171 -18.94 0.82 0.79
N ALA A 172 -18.07 0.34 1.66
CA ALA A 172 -18.48 -0.18 2.96
C ALA A 172 -18.85 0.98 3.90
N ILE A 173 -19.87 0.78 4.73
CA ILE A 173 -20.36 1.78 5.67
C ILE A 173 -20.18 1.23 7.08
N PHE A 174 -19.58 2.05 7.93
CA PHE A 174 -19.34 1.77 9.34
C PHE A 174 -20.07 2.80 10.21
N ASP A 175 -20.71 2.34 11.27
CA ASP A 175 -21.15 3.21 12.35
C ASP A 175 -19.99 3.40 13.31
N GLN A 176 -19.43 4.60 13.31
CA GLN A 176 -18.33 4.99 14.21
C GLN A 176 -18.89 5.70 15.43
N THR A 177 -18.60 5.18 16.62
CA THR A 177 -18.92 5.81 17.90
C THR A 177 -17.64 6.30 18.54
N THR A 178 -17.61 7.55 18.97
CA THR A 178 -16.53 8.13 19.77
C THR A 178 -17.10 8.57 21.10
N ILE A 179 -16.52 8.08 22.20
CA ILE A 179 -16.88 8.47 23.55
C ILE A 179 -15.76 9.35 24.10
N GLU A 180 -16.11 10.55 24.51
CA GLU A 180 -15.24 11.48 25.21
C GLU A 180 -15.50 11.34 26.71
N ILE A 181 -14.45 11.19 27.48
CA ILE A 181 -14.51 10.94 28.94
C ILE A 181 -13.70 12.03 29.63
N ALA A 182 -14.30 12.70 30.59
CA ALA A 182 -13.64 13.68 31.45
C ALA A 182 -13.37 13.11 32.84
N ALA A 183 -12.12 13.25 33.31
CA ALA A 183 -11.71 12.95 34.66
C ALA A 183 -11.39 14.28 35.38
N LYS A 184 -12.24 14.71 36.31
CA LYS A 184 -12.12 15.98 37.01
C LYS A 184 -11.44 15.76 38.38
N SER A 185 -10.28 16.40 38.59
CA SER A 185 -9.54 16.43 39.82
C SER A 185 -9.32 17.88 40.30
N GLY A 186 -10.11 18.36 41.20
CA GLY A 186 -10.10 19.75 41.64
C GLY A 186 -10.43 20.71 40.50
N LYS A 187 -9.47 21.58 40.11
CA LYS A 187 -9.59 22.51 38.98
C LYS A 187 -9.10 21.96 37.62
N THR A 188 -8.47 20.79 37.64
CA THR A 188 -7.90 20.16 36.46
C THR A 188 -8.90 19.16 35.85
N THR A 189 -9.03 19.16 34.52
CA THR A 189 -9.79 18.15 33.79
C THR A 189 -8.84 17.44 32.85
N TYR A 190 -8.88 16.13 32.88
CA TYR A 190 -8.15 15.26 31.94
C TYR A 190 -9.15 14.63 30.99
N ASP A 191 -8.87 14.76 29.71
CA ASP A 191 -9.75 14.27 28.64
C ASP A 191 -9.20 12.96 28.05
N PHE A 192 -10.07 11.96 27.96
CA PHE A 192 -9.79 10.69 27.34
C PHE A 192 -10.76 10.47 26.19
N ARG A 193 -10.30 9.73 25.17
CA ARG A 193 -11.11 9.39 24.01
C ARG A 193 -10.97 7.90 23.71
N VAL A 194 -12.11 7.24 23.46
CA VAL A 194 -12.16 5.90 22.92
C VAL A 194 -13.08 5.90 21.70
N SER A 195 -12.69 5.17 20.65
CA SER A 195 -13.48 5.03 19.42
C SER A 195 -13.74 3.57 19.12
N GLY A 196 -14.95 3.26 18.73
CA GLY A 196 -15.38 1.98 18.22
C GLY A 196 -15.95 2.11 16.82
N SER A 197 -16.02 1.01 16.09
CA SER A 197 -16.55 0.95 14.73
C SER A 197 -17.26 -0.38 14.53
N VAL A 198 -18.46 -0.32 14.01
CA VAL A 198 -19.28 -1.50 13.70
C VAL A 198 -19.67 -1.47 12.22
N LEU A 199 -19.51 -2.58 11.52
CA LEU A 199 -19.85 -2.69 10.11
C LEU A 199 -21.38 -2.64 9.95
N LYS A 200 -21.88 -1.62 9.25
CA LYS A 200 -23.31 -1.43 8.94
C LYS A 200 -23.70 -1.99 7.58
N PHE A 201 -22.85 -1.79 6.60
CA PHE A 201 -23.00 -2.32 5.24
C PHE A 201 -21.64 -2.71 4.69
N ASP A 202 -21.51 -3.95 4.27
CA ASP A 202 -20.25 -4.51 3.83
C ASP A 202 -19.74 -3.96 2.48
N GLY A 203 -20.65 -3.56 1.58
CA GLY A 203 -20.27 -3.00 0.30
C GLY A 203 -19.24 -3.85 -0.42
N PHE A 204 -18.13 -3.25 -0.84
CA PHE A 204 -17.04 -3.95 -1.53
C PHE A 204 -16.34 -5.05 -0.69
N LEU A 205 -16.48 -5.02 0.63
CA LEU A 205 -15.91 -6.04 1.53
C LEU A 205 -16.62 -7.40 1.38
N ALA A 206 -17.81 -7.45 0.74
CA ALA A 206 -18.45 -8.70 0.37
C ALA A 206 -17.60 -9.56 -0.60
N VAL A 207 -16.69 -8.92 -1.35
CA VAL A 207 -15.79 -9.59 -2.30
C VAL A 207 -14.32 -9.48 -1.87
N TRP A 208 -13.93 -8.33 -1.30
CA TRP A 208 -12.56 -8.07 -0.91
C TRP A 208 -12.28 -8.58 0.51
N ASP A 209 -11.41 -9.56 0.64
CA ASP A 209 -10.94 -10.07 1.93
C ASP A 209 -10.14 -9.00 2.68
N GLY A 210 -10.60 -8.53 3.79
CA GLY A 210 -9.93 -7.50 4.60
C GLY A 210 -10.91 -6.68 5.43
N GLY A 211 -11.96 -7.36 5.94
CA GLY A 211 -12.88 -6.78 6.91
C GLY A 211 -12.13 -6.25 8.13
N ALA A 212 -12.59 -5.13 8.68
CA ALA A 212 -12.18 -4.70 10.00
C ALA A 212 -12.99 -5.51 11.03
N GLU A 213 -12.35 -5.92 12.11
CA GLU A 213 -13.08 -6.45 13.26
C GLU A 213 -13.94 -5.34 13.88
N ASP A 214 -15.15 -5.69 14.24
CA ASP A 214 -16.05 -4.77 14.92
C ASP A 214 -15.50 -4.46 16.34
N THR A 215 -15.39 -3.17 16.63
CA THR A 215 -15.06 -2.68 17.96
C THR A 215 -16.31 -2.07 18.57
N ILE A 216 -17.03 -2.88 19.33
CA ILE A 216 -18.29 -2.48 19.97
C ILE A 216 -17.99 -1.75 21.28
N LEU A 217 -18.46 -0.52 21.40
CA LEU A 217 -18.40 0.24 22.66
C LEU A 217 -19.73 0.10 23.44
N PRO A 218 -19.69 0.21 24.77
CA PRO A 218 -20.89 0.19 25.58
C PRO A 218 -21.81 1.38 25.25
N ASP A 219 -23.11 1.17 25.37
CA ASP A 219 -24.09 2.26 25.19
C ASP A 219 -24.11 3.13 26.46
N VAL A 220 -23.52 4.32 26.31
CA VAL A 220 -23.41 5.32 27.40
C VAL A 220 -23.99 6.65 26.94
N LYS A 221 -24.37 7.51 27.90
CA LYS A 221 -24.94 8.83 27.64
C LYS A 221 -24.04 9.93 28.21
N GLY A 222 -24.05 11.09 27.56
CA GLY A 222 -23.37 12.29 28.08
C GLY A 222 -23.83 12.58 29.51
N GLY A 223 -22.89 12.92 30.41
CA GLY A 223 -23.13 13.15 31.83
C GLY A 223 -23.14 11.89 32.69
N GLN A 224 -23.11 10.69 32.11
CA GLN A 224 -23.10 9.44 32.89
C GLN A 224 -21.80 9.33 33.68
N SER A 225 -21.93 9.05 35.01
CA SER A 225 -20.78 8.78 35.87
C SER A 225 -20.13 7.44 35.53
N LEU A 226 -18.81 7.42 35.60
CA LEU A 226 -17.99 6.23 35.34
C LEU A 226 -17.20 5.87 36.60
N THR A 227 -16.95 4.58 36.78
CA THR A 227 -16.05 4.08 37.84
C THR A 227 -14.73 3.64 37.18
N MET A 228 -13.65 4.30 37.58
CA MET A 228 -12.30 3.92 37.17
C MET A 228 -11.94 2.57 37.81
N ARG A 229 -11.49 1.60 37.01
CA ARG A 229 -11.05 0.27 37.50
C ARG A 229 -9.55 0.21 37.70
N SER A 230 -8.79 0.58 36.69
CA SER A 230 -7.34 0.63 36.73
C SER A 230 -6.80 1.75 35.87
N ILE A 231 -5.60 2.21 36.15
CA ILE A 231 -4.77 3.07 35.33
C ILE A 231 -3.38 2.48 35.37
N ASP A 232 -2.89 2.09 34.20
CA ASP A 232 -1.60 1.43 34.02
C ASP A 232 -0.68 2.36 33.23
N PRO A 233 0.25 3.09 33.89
CA PRO A 233 1.21 3.91 33.17
C PRO A 233 2.23 3.03 32.42
N GLU A 234 2.53 3.36 31.20
CA GLU A 234 3.50 2.64 30.39
C GLU A 234 4.57 3.59 29.86
N GLN A 235 5.83 3.27 30.11
CA GLN A 235 6.93 3.99 29.50
C GLN A 235 7.08 3.57 28.03
N LYS A 236 7.09 4.55 27.14
CA LYS A 236 7.36 4.37 25.73
C LYS A 236 8.61 5.14 25.33
N PHE A 237 9.40 4.55 24.47
CA PHE A 237 10.55 5.21 23.84
C PHE A 237 10.23 5.47 22.38
N THR A 238 10.80 6.55 21.84
CA THR A 238 10.79 6.76 20.38
C THR A 238 11.64 5.69 19.73
N GLU A 239 11.09 5.09 18.69
CA GLU A 239 11.81 4.11 17.88
C GLU A 239 12.29 4.77 16.58
N PRO A 240 13.44 4.34 16.04
CA PRO A 240 13.85 4.78 14.71
C PRO A 240 12.85 4.28 13.66
N PRO A 241 12.83 4.91 12.46
CA PRO A 241 12.02 4.40 11.35
C PRO A 241 12.31 2.90 11.11
N PRO A 242 11.29 2.08 10.85
CA PRO A 242 11.49 0.66 10.62
C PRO A 242 12.33 0.45 9.35
N ARG A 243 13.15 -0.61 9.35
CA ARG A 243 13.86 -1.02 8.14
C ARG A 243 12.88 -1.42 7.05
N TYR A 244 13.24 -1.17 5.80
CA TYR A 244 12.46 -1.58 4.65
C TYR A 244 12.27 -3.10 4.59
N ASN A 245 11.08 -3.49 4.18
CA ASN A 245 10.81 -4.79 3.59
C ASN A 245 10.51 -4.60 2.08
N GLU A 246 10.25 -5.69 1.35
CA GLU A 246 9.98 -5.57 -0.10
C GLU A 246 8.80 -4.65 -0.41
N ALA A 247 7.69 -4.79 0.30
CA ALA A 247 6.51 -3.95 0.09
C ALA A 247 6.79 -2.47 0.36
N SER A 248 7.43 -2.14 1.48
CA SER A 248 7.73 -0.76 1.84
C SER A 248 8.82 -0.15 0.94
N LEU A 249 9.78 -0.97 0.44
CA LEU A 249 10.78 -0.48 -0.50
C LEU A 249 10.16 -0.18 -1.87
N VAL A 250 9.32 -1.08 -2.41
CA VAL A 250 8.56 -0.81 -3.65
C VAL A 250 7.72 0.45 -3.51
N LYS A 251 7.04 0.61 -2.37
CA LYS A 251 6.23 1.81 -2.10
C LYS A 251 7.08 3.08 -2.14
N THR A 252 8.23 3.08 -1.47
CA THR A 252 9.12 4.26 -1.43
C THR A 252 9.71 4.57 -2.81
N LEU A 253 10.13 3.55 -3.57
CA LEU A 253 10.60 3.73 -4.94
C LEU A 253 9.53 4.38 -5.82
N GLU A 254 8.29 3.88 -5.75
CA GLU A 254 7.15 4.45 -6.47
C GLU A 254 6.85 5.92 -6.06
N GLU A 255 6.85 6.20 -4.75
CA GLU A 255 6.55 7.53 -4.21
C GLU A 255 7.63 8.57 -4.59
N GLN A 256 8.87 8.11 -4.75
CA GLN A 256 10.00 8.96 -5.14
C GLN A 256 10.24 9.00 -6.65
N GLY A 257 9.44 8.32 -7.45
CA GLY A 257 9.62 8.27 -8.92
C GLY A 257 10.82 7.44 -9.37
N ILE A 258 11.39 6.61 -8.50
CA ILE A 258 12.57 5.78 -8.79
C ILE A 258 12.13 4.45 -9.40
N GLY A 259 12.51 4.22 -10.63
CA GLY A 259 12.17 3.00 -11.38
C GLY A 259 10.76 3.05 -12.00
N ARG A 260 10.45 1.99 -12.74
CA ARG A 260 9.20 1.81 -13.48
C ARG A 260 8.61 0.42 -13.20
N PRO A 261 7.39 0.11 -13.63
CA PRO A 261 6.78 -1.22 -13.46
C PRO A 261 7.67 -2.39 -13.89
N SER A 262 8.53 -2.17 -14.89
CA SER A 262 9.48 -3.18 -15.38
C SER A 262 10.72 -3.36 -14.50
N THR A 263 11.09 -2.38 -13.66
CA THR A 263 12.39 -2.34 -12.97
C THR A 263 12.31 -2.56 -11.45
N TYR A 264 11.17 -2.36 -10.79
CA TYR A 264 11.08 -2.55 -9.33
C TYR A 264 11.61 -3.91 -8.86
N ALA A 265 11.19 -4.99 -9.52
CA ALA A 265 11.63 -6.32 -9.16
C ALA A 265 13.14 -6.52 -9.40
N SER A 266 13.68 -6.00 -10.50
CA SER A 266 15.12 -6.10 -10.80
C SER A 266 15.97 -5.30 -9.83
N ILE A 267 15.57 -4.09 -9.44
CA ILE A 267 16.25 -3.28 -8.42
C ILE A 267 16.37 -4.06 -7.11
N ILE A 268 15.23 -4.57 -6.59
CA ILE A 268 15.20 -5.31 -5.32
C ILE A 268 15.98 -6.63 -5.40
N ASN A 269 15.96 -7.31 -6.54
CA ASN A 269 16.74 -8.52 -6.72
C ASN A 269 18.24 -8.22 -6.78
N THR A 270 18.65 -7.18 -7.53
CA THR A 270 20.05 -6.83 -7.71
C THR A 270 20.74 -6.52 -6.39
N ILE A 271 20.11 -5.77 -5.49
CA ILE A 271 20.74 -5.45 -4.19
C ILE A 271 20.90 -6.68 -3.30
N GLN A 272 20.05 -7.70 -3.46
CA GLN A 272 20.16 -8.99 -2.76
C GLN A 272 21.18 -9.92 -3.45
N ASP A 273 21.09 -10.07 -4.78
CA ASP A 273 21.94 -10.97 -5.56
C ASP A 273 23.42 -10.52 -5.51
N ARG A 274 23.68 -9.24 -5.26
CA ARG A 274 25.05 -8.67 -5.04
C ARG A 274 25.47 -8.62 -3.57
N ASP A 275 24.71 -9.22 -2.67
CA ASP A 275 24.96 -9.19 -1.22
C ASP A 275 25.10 -7.77 -0.61
N TYR A 276 24.51 -6.75 -1.24
CA TYR A 276 24.51 -5.40 -0.66
C TYR A 276 23.58 -5.30 0.53
N VAL A 277 22.52 -6.10 0.54
CA VAL A 277 21.59 -6.26 1.65
C VAL A 277 21.29 -7.73 1.92
N LYS A 278 21.02 -8.06 3.19
CA LYS A 278 20.49 -9.36 3.61
C LYS A 278 19.08 -9.21 4.16
N LYS A 279 18.27 -10.23 3.97
CA LYS A 279 16.91 -10.27 4.50
C LYS A 279 16.88 -10.99 5.84
N ILE A 280 16.62 -10.23 6.91
CA ILE A 280 16.49 -10.75 8.29
C ILE A 280 15.07 -10.46 8.74
N GLN A 281 14.30 -11.47 9.11
CA GLN A 281 12.88 -11.34 9.51
C GLN A 281 12.06 -10.48 8.55
N SER A 282 12.23 -10.75 7.24
CA SER A 282 11.58 -9.99 6.14
C SER A 282 12.01 -8.53 6.01
N LYS A 283 13.00 -8.05 6.75
CA LYS A 283 13.57 -6.70 6.65
C LYS A 283 14.90 -6.72 5.94
N PHE A 284 15.16 -5.71 5.13
CA PHE A 284 16.46 -5.50 4.50
C PHE A 284 17.43 -4.88 5.49
N VAL A 285 18.58 -5.53 5.64
CA VAL A 285 19.68 -5.05 6.48
C VAL A 285 20.91 -4.90 5.58
N PRO A 286 21.53 -3.71 5.52
CA PRO A 286 22.76 -3.51 4.79
C PRO A 286 23.84 -4.45 5.30
N THR A 287 24.64 -4.99 4.38
CA THR A 287 25.85 -5.75 4.70
C THR A 287 27.05 -4.81 4.84
N GLU A 288 28.16 -5.32 5.33
CA GLU A 288 29.41 -4.56 5.38
C GLU A 288 29.85 -4.13 3.97
N ILE A 289 29.83 -5.05 3.00
CA ILE A 289 30.15 -4.75 1.61
C ILE A 289 29.20 -3.72 1.01
N GLY A 290 27.89 -3.84 1.26
CA GLY A 290 26.90 -2.87 0.81
C GLY A 290 27.16 -1.48 1.36
N THR A 291 27.51 -1.38 2.64
CA THR A 291 27.85 -0.10 3.29
C THR A 291 29.11 0.52 2.72
N VAL A 292 30.18 -0.27 2.56
CA VAL A 292 31.45 0.19 2.00
C VAL A 292 31.29 0.65 0.55
N VAL A 293 30.66 -0.17 -0.30
CA VAL A 293 30.45 0.15 -1.71
C VAL A 293 29.59 1.41 -1.86
N THR A 294 28.47 1.51 -1.13
CA THR A 294 27.63 2.71 -1.18
C THR A 294 28.38 3.95 -0.73
N GLY A 295 29.16 3.86 0.36
CA GLY A 295 29.96 4.98 0.85
C GLY A 295 31.01 5.47 -0.15
N LEU A 296 31.68 4.52 -0.83
CA LEU A 296 32.64 4.86 -1.88
C LEU A 296 31.98 5.52 -3.09
N LEU A 297 30.84 4.97 -3.54
CA LEU A 297 30.14 5.48 -4.72
C LEU A 297 29.54 6.86 -4.46
N VAL A 298 28.86 7.07 -3.34
CA VAL A 298 28.30 8.38 -2.98
C VAL A 298 29.38 9.44 -2.82
N LYS A 299 30.56 9.07 -2.26
CA LYS A 299 31.67 9.99 -2.10
C LYS A 299 32.29 10.42 -3.42
N ASN A 300 32.46 9.49 -4.38
CA ASN A 300 33.21 9.74 -5.61
C ASN A 300 32.32 10.09 -6.80
N PHE A 301 31.02 9.79 -6.74
CA PHE A 301 30.04 10.06 -7.78
C PHE A 301 28.77 10.65 -7.16
N PRO A 302 28.86 11.81 -6.48
CA PRO A 302 27.74 12.38 -5.73
C PRO A 302 26.54 12.74 -6.61
N TYR A 303 26.74 13.10 -7.88
CA TYR A 303 25.67 13.41 -8.82
C TYR A 303 24.85 12.16 -9.19
N ILE A 304 25.53 11.08 -9.64
CA ILE A 304 24.85 9.84 -10.08
C ILE A 304 24.24 9.08 -8.91
N PHE A 305 24.86 9.12 -7.73
CA PHE A 305 24.38 8.45 -6.52
C PHE A 305 23.56 9.36 -5.59
N ASP A 306 23.12 10.53 -6.09
CA ASP A 306 22.05 11.27 -5.44
C ASP A 306 20.74 10.48 -5.47
N THR A 307 19.98 10.54 -4.39
CA THR A 307 18.72 9.79 -4.28
C THR A 307 17.65 10.23 -5.29
N GLN A 308 17.74 11.47 -5.78
CA GLN A 308 16.81 12.02 -6.78
C GLN A 308 17.29 11.78 -8.23
N TYR A 309 18.56 11.40 -8.43
CA TYR A 309 19.13 11.27 -9.76
C TYR A 309 18.31 10.36 -10.69
N THR A 310 17.98 9.14 -10.20
CA THR A 310 17.21 8.19 -11.03
C THR A 310 15.81 8.71 -11.35
N ALA A 311 15.15 9.40 -10.41
CA ALA A 311 13.83 9.99 -10.67
C ALA A 311 13.91 11.13 -11.70
N THR A 312 14.95 11.95 -11.62
CA THR A 312 15.21 13.02 -12.61
C THR A 312 15.46 12.44 -13.99
N LEU A 313 16.36 11.44 -14.09
CA LEU A 313 16.66 10.77 -15.38
C LEU A 313 15.43 10.11 -15.99
N GLU A 314 14.59 9.46 -15.19
CA GLU A 314 13.34 8.86 -15.65
C GLU A 314 12.38 9.92 -16.21
N GLY A 315 12.29 11.11 -15.57
CA GLY A 315 11.50 12.23 -16.07
C GLY A 315 12.06 12.83 -17.36
N GLU A 316 13.37 12.94 -17.49
CA GLU A 316 14.05 13.39 -18.71
C GLU A 316 13.83 12.39 -19.86
N LEU A 317 13.81 11.09 -19.58
CA LEU A 317 13.48 10.06 -20.58
C LEU A 317 12.01 10.13 -21.03
N ASP A 318 11.08 10.41 -20.10
CA ASP A 318 9.68 10.63 -20.43
C ASP A 318 9.54 11.87 -21.35
N ALA A 319 10.27 12.97 -21.06
CA ALA A 319 10.29 14.16 -21.92
C ALA A 319 10.86 13.87 -23.34
N VAL A 320 11.82 12.98 -23.45
CA VAL A 320 12.33 12.50 -24.77
C VAL A 320 11.25 11.69 -25.49
N GLU A 321 10.51 10.82 -24.78
CA GLU A 321 9.40 10.03 -25.36
C GLU A 321 8.28 10.96 -25.88
N ASP A 322 7.97 12.02 -25.15
CA ASP A 322 6.97 13.01 -25.52
C ASP A 322 7.45 13.98 -26.62
N GLY A 323 8.72 13.91 -27.00
CA GLY A 323 9.32 14.76 -28.03
C GLY A 323 9.63 16.20 -27.57
N GLU A 324 9.61 16.43 -26.27
CA GLU A 324 9.91 17.73 -25.62
C GLU A 324 11.42 17.95 -25.50
N GLU A 325 12.22 16.85 -25.42
CA GLU A 325 13.67 16.88 -25.29
C GLU A 325 14.34 15.95 -26.33
N ARG A 326 15.59 16.29 -26.69
CA ARG A 326 16.39 15.46 -27.60
C ARG A 326 17.26 14.50 -26.82
N TRP A 327 17.17 13.21 -27.10
CA TRP A 327 17.99 12.19 -26.43
C TRP A 327 19.50 12.45 -26.51
N THR A 328 19.98 13.13 -27.58
CA THR A 328 21.39 13.50 -27.75
C THR A 328 21.84 14.54 -26.74
N ASP A 329 20.97 15.48 -26.40
CA ASP A 329 21.29 16.56 -25.45
C ASP A 329 21.29 16.00 -24.02
N LEU A 330 20.37 15.11 -23.69
CA LEU A 330 20.36 14.36 -22.45
C LEU A 330 21.63 13.53 -22.26
N LEU A 331 22.05 12.77 -23.27
CA LEU A 331 23.26 11.95 -23.21
C LEU A 331 24.53 12.80 -23.09
N ASN A 332 24.63 13.93 -23.77
CA ASN A 332 25.76 14.82 -23.64
C ASN A 332 25.86 15.41 -22.24
N SER A 333 24.74 15.88 -21.67
CA SER A 333 24.67 16.40 -20.31
C SER A 333 25.12 15.34 -19.29
N PHE A 334 24.58 14.13 -19.41
CA PHE A 334 25.01 13.00 -18.56
C PHE A 334 26.51 12.72 -18.66
N TYR A 335 27.02 12.63 -19.91
CA TYR A 335 28.43 12.29 -20.14
C TYR A 335 29.39 13.33 -19.56
N ASP A 336 29.07 14.61 -19.69
CA ASP A 336 29.90 15.70 -19.15
C ASP A 336 30.00 15.64 -17.63
N HIS A 337 28.87 15.40 -16.93
CA HIS A 337 28.86 15.21 -15.47
C HIS A 337 29.65 13.95 -15.06
N PHE A 338 29.36 12.83 -15.71
CA PHE A 338 30.02 11.55 -15.43
C PHE A 338 31.54 11.63 -15.63
N GLU A 339 31.98 12.21 -16.75
CA GLU A 339 33.42 12.33 -17.08
C GLU A 339 34.14 13.26 -16.08
N GLY A 340 33.47 14.32 -15.62
CA GLY A 340 33.95 15.18 -14.54
C GLY A 340 34.17 14.42 -13.24
N GLU A 341 33.16 13.68 -12.76
CA GLU A 341 33.25 12.87 -11.55
C GLU A 341 34.29 11.74 -11.69
N ARG A 342 34.33 11.07 -12.85
CA ARG A 342 35.30 9.99 -13.14
C ARG A 342 36.75 10.47 -13.03
N LYS A 343 37.08 11.67 -13.56
CA LYS A 343 38.42 12.27 -13.46
C LYS A 343 38.78 12.51 -11.99
N VAL A 344 37.86 13.04 -11.20
CA VAL A 344 38.10 13.28 -9.77
C VAL A 344 38.26 11.96 -9.03
N ALA A 345 37.39 10.98 -9.26
CA ALA A 345 37.45 9.67 -8.63
C ALA A 345 38.78 8.95 -8.90
N SER A 346 39.29 9.02 -10.15
CA SER A 346 40.57 8.37 -10.53
C SER A 346 41.81 8.98 -9.87
N THR A 347 41.70 10.17 -9.27
CA THR A 347 42.81 10.77 -8.49
C THR A 347 42.78 10.40 -7.00
N HIS A 348 41.66 9.81 -6.53
CA HIS A 348 41.42 9.50 -5.11
C HIS A 348 41.31 7.98 -4.83
N MET A 349 41.27 7.16 -5.86
CA MET A 349 41.35 5.69 -5.79
C MET A 349 42.77 5.19 -6.18
#